data_90da49745304b81048f27f243881a670
#
_entry.id   90da49745304b81048f27f243881a670
#
_cell.length_a   1.000
_cell.length_b   1.000
_cell.length_c   1.000
_cell.angle_alpha   90.00
_cell.angle_beta   90.00
_cell.angle_gamma   90.00
#
_symmetry.space_group_name_H-M   'P 1'
#
loop_
_entity.id
_entity.type
_entity.pdbx_description
1 polymer ?
#
loop_
_entity_poly.entity_id
_entity_poly.type
_entity_poly.pdbx_seq_one_letter_code
_entity_poly.pdbx_strand_id
1 'polypeptide(L)'
;MTDWDLSKEDYPNARAVRETIRSFVMELSDECSRSTIEKLAFGTVSLSDPDLELGYKSEDFTRRFLVDDLLDAVNLEYRPQPTADSSNEDHYPDFELSNTVIPVVGEIKPLNNVSAGEDQIRTYLSLSSFDTPYGILTDGMEWRVYGPDRSGSGYAIQNQIRLDNAFQMIAHDRKIISESGLSSIIRQQGVSQITDFVRTFKQEEFDDWTLISLPKPERDQYLPDDYESQSSFEDFQ
;
A
#
# COMPACT_ATOMS: atom_id res chain seq x y z
N MET A 1 21.38 14.91 4.43
CA MET A 1 20.20 15.19 3.60
C MET A 1 20.00 13.96 2.76
N THR A 2 18.87 13.28 2.83
CA THR A 2 18.63 12.05 2.04
C THR A 2 18.42 12.50 0.60
N ASP A 3 19.22 11.97 -0.31
CA ASP A 3 19.12 12.26 -1.74
C ASP A 3 18.13 11.25 -2.33
N TRP A 4 16.89 11.69 -2.52
CA TRP A 4 15.85 10.88 -3.13
C TRP A 4 16.06 10.90 -4.65
N ASP A 5 15.98 9.73 -5.28
CA ASP A 5 15.90 9.65 -6.74
C ASP A 5 14.45 9.95 -7.21
N LEU A 6 14.01 11.16 -6.94
CA LEU A 6 12.69 11.71 -7.23
C LEU A 6 12.80 13.11 -7.79
N SER A 7 11.74 13.62 -8.40
CA SER A 7 11.59 15.03 -8.68
C SER A 7 11.60 15.84 -7.37
N LYS A 8 11.98 17.10 -7.41
CA LYS A 8 11.95 17.95 -6.21
C LYS A 8 10.53 18.18 -5.70
N GLU A 9 9.55 18.05 -6.57
CA GLU A 9 8.12 18.18 -6.27
C GLU A 9 7.61 16.99 -5.41
N ASP A 10 8.21 15.82 -5.56
CA ASP A 10 7.85 14.60 -4.82
C ASP A 10 8.57 14.46 -3.47
N TYR A 11 9.56 15.33 -3.17
CA TYR A 11 10.27 15.28 -1.90
C TYR A 11 9.38 15.44 -0.67
N PRO A 12 8.31 16.26 -0.67
CA PRO A 12 7.37 16.32 0.46
C PRO A 12 6.71 14.98 0.74
N ASN A 13 6.26 14.25 -0.30
CA ASN A 13 5.63 12.93 -0.16
C ASN A 13 6.62 11.91 0.42
N ALA A 14 7.86 11.86 -0.08
CA ALA A 14 8.88 10.94 0.46
C ALA A 14 9.21 11.25 1.93
N ARG A 15 9.22 12.51 2.32
CA ARG A 15 9.39 12.91 3.72
C ARG A 15 8.20 12.50 4.57
N ALA A 16 6.98 12.68 4.07
CA ALA A 16 5.75 12.29 4.75
C ALA A 16 5.73 10.77 4.97
N VAL A 17 6.00 9.96 3.94
CA VAL A 17 6.12 8.50 4.06
C VAL A 17 7.15 8.10 5.12
N ARG A 18 8.32 8.73 5.11
CA ARG A 18 9.36 8.47 6.12
C ARG A 18 8.91 8.82 7.54
N GLU A 19 8.26 9.96 7.73
CA GLU A 19 7.77 10.39 9.05
C GLU A 19 6.62 9.51 9.51
N THR A 20 5.73 9.03 8.64
CA THR A 20 4.70 8.04 8.95
C THR A 20 5.31 6.76 9.50
N ILE A 21 6.29 6.17 8.78
CA ILE A 21 6.97 4.96 9.27
C ILE A 21 7.67 5.24 10.60
N ARG A 22 8.25 6.41 10.77
CA ARG A 22 8.89 6.82 12.04
C ARG A 22 7.89 6.90 13.18
N SER A 23 6.73 7.50 12.96
CA SER A 23 5.66 7.60 13.96
C SER A 23 5.16 6.21 14.34
N PHE A 24 4.93 5.33 13.36
CA PHE A 24 4.54 3.95 13.59
C PHE A 24 5.57 3.17 14.44
N VAL A 25 6.87 3.34 14.17
CA VAL A 25 7.94 2.76 14.98
C VAL A 25 7.88 3.25 16.43
N MET A 26 7.50 4.49 16.66
CA MET A 26 7.35 5.04 18.02
C MET A 26 6.12 4.46 18.72
N GLU A 27 4.96 4.40 18.04
CA GLU A 27 3.75 3.75 18.59
C GLU A 27 4.02 2.28 18.96
N LEU A 28 4.74 1.54 18.10
CA LEU A 28 5.18 0.18 18.43
C LEU A 28 6.08 0.14 19.67
N SER A 29 6.88 1.18 19.90
CA SER A 29 7.78 1.24 21.05
C SER A 29 7.04 1.48 22.36
N ASP A 30 5.86 2.06 22.32
CA ASP A 30 5.01 2.26 23.48
C ASP A 30 4.22 0.99 23.82
N GLU A 31 3.92 0.14 22.84
CA GLU A 31 3.12 -1.09 23.00
C GLU A 31 3.98 -2.35 23.12
N CYS A 32 5.16 -2.40 22.49
CA CYS A 32 5.96 -3.60 22.34
C CYS A 32 7.36 -3.49 22.96
N SER A 33 7.91 -4.62 23.39
CA SER A 33 9.32 -4.69 23.76
C SER A 33 10.23 -4.46 22.57
N ARG A 34 11.44 -3.93 22.82
CA ARG A 34 12.48 -3.74 21.80
C ARG A 34 12.77 -5.03 21.00
N SER A 35 12.83 -6.18 21.68
CA SER A 35 13.04 -7.48 21.05
C SER A 35 11.88 -7.85 20.10
N THR A 36 10.66 -7.51 20.47
CA THR A 36 9.48 -7.71 19.61
C THR A 36 9.53 -6.85 18.37
N ILE A 37 9.88 -5.56 18.51
CA ILE A 37 10.00 -4.65 17.36
C ILE A 37 11.12 -5.11 16.41
N GLU A 38 12.23 -5.62 16.94
CA GLU A 38 13.28 -6.20 16.13
C GLU A 38 12.78 -7.40 15.33
N LYS A 39 12.01 -8.30 15.94
CA LYS A 39 11.39 -9.44 15.25
C LYS A 39 10.38 -9.01 14.18
N LEU A 40 9.55 -7.99 14.48
CA LEU A 40 8.63 -7.39 13.52
C LEU A 40 9.39 -6.77 12.34
N ALA A 41 10.46 -6.02 12.60
CA ALA A 41 11.27 -5.37 11.58
C ALA A 41 11.93 -6.37 10.62
N PHE A 42 12.27 -7.55 11.10
CA PHE A 42 12.85 -8.63 10.27
C PHE A 42 11.81 -9.64 9.76
N GLY A 43 10.51 -9.39 9.95
CA GLY A 43 9.43 -10.23 9.46
C GLY A 43 9.39 -11.64 10.08
N THR A 44 10.00 -11.82 11.27
CA THR A 44 10.05 -13.13 11.94
C THR A 44 8.85 -13.41 12.83
N VAL A 45 8.06 -12.40 13.12
CA VAL A 45 6.75 -12.49 13.76
C VAL A 45 5.76 -11.56 13.06
N SER A 46 4.47 -11.85 13.17
CA SER A 46 3.40 -10.95 12.76
C SER A 46 2.86 -10.17 13.94
N LEU A 47 2.28 -9.01 13.69
CA LEU A 47 1.56 -8.25 14.72
C LEU A 47 0.30 -8.98 15.23
N SER A 48 -0.20 -9.96 14.47
CA SER A 48 -1.30 -10.85 14.87
C SER A 48 -0.86 -12.06 15.71
N ASP A 49 0.42 -12.16 16.08
CA ASP A 49 0.91 -13.24 16.92
C ASP A 49 0.17 -13.21 18.28
N PRO A 50 -0.47 -14.31 18.71
CA PRO A 50 -1.24 -14.36 19.94
C PRO A 50 -0.42 -14.11 21.20
N ASP A 51 0.91 -14.26 21.13
CA ASP A 51 1.82 -13.95 22.22
C ASP A 51 2.12 -12.44 22.38
N LEU A 52 1.62 -11.62 21.43
CA LEU A 52 1.73 -10.16 21.50
C LEU A 52 0.48 -9.56 22.13
N GLU A 53 0.63 -9.04 23.34
CA GLU A 53 -0.43 -8.28 24.01
C GLU A 53 -0.40 -6.82 23.53
N LEU A 54 -1.25 -6.50 22.55
CA LEU A 54 -1.48 -5.13 22.11
C LEU A 54 -2.72 -4.56 22.78
N GLY A 55 -2.71 -3.26 23.09
CA GLY A 55 -3.88 -2.53 23.57
C GLY A 55 -5.00 -2.39 22.51
N TYR A 56 -4.74 -2.80 21.27
CA TYR A 56 -5.63 -2.71 20.11
C TYR A 56 -5.72 -4.05 19.39
N LYS A 57 -6.75 -4.21 18.54
CA LYS A 57 -6.71 -5.26 17.54
C LYS A 57 -5.56 -4.97 16.57
N SER A 58 -4.77 -5.98 16.23
CA SER A 58 -3.55 -5.83 15.42
C SER A 58 -3.78 -5.20 14.04
N GLU A 59 -4.93 -5.50 13.43
CA GLU A 59 -5.34 -4.92 12.14
C GLU A 59 -5.71 -3.44 12.30
N ASP A 60 -6.52 -3.10 13.31
CA ASP A 60 -6.88 -1.71 13.62
C ASP A 60 -5.63 -0.87 13.96
N PHE A 61 -4.64 -1.47 14.63
CA PHE A 61 -3.37 -0.82 14.92
C PHE A 61 -2.57 -0.54 13.64
N THR A 62 -2.45 -1.54 12.77
CA THR A 62 -1.76 -1.38 11.46
C THR A 62 -2.45 -0.33 10.60
N ARG A 63 -3.79 -0.38 10.52
CA ARG A 63 -4.57 0.60 9.77
C ARG A 63 -4.33 2.01 10.28
N ARG A 64 -4.63 2.24 11.56
CA ARG A 64 -4.68 3.58 12.16
C ARG A 64 -3.33 4.27 12.23
N PHE A 65 -2.26 3.54 12.54
CA PHE A 65 -0.95 4.13 12.81
C PHE A 65 0.03 4.00 11.62
N LEU A 66 -0.38 3.33 10.54
CA LEU A 66 0.49 3.15 9.40
C LEU A 66 -0.21 3.35 8.05
N VAL A 67 -1.26 2.56 7.75
CA VAL A 67 -1.84 2.53 6.40
C VAL A 67 -2.54 3.83 6.07
N ASP A 68 -3.38 4.34 7.00
CA ASP A 68 -4.13 5.58 6.81
C ASP A 68 -3.16 6.76 6.53
N ASP A 69 -2.11 6.91 7.34
CA ASP A 69 -1.11 7.97 7.18
C ASP A 69 -0.22 7.79 5.94
N LEU A 70 0.01 6.54 5.47
CA LEU A 70 0.75 6.28 4.23
C LEU A 70 -0.08 6.68 2.99
N LEU A 71 -1.39 6.42 2.98
CA LEU A 71 -2.29 6.88 1.94
C LEU A 71 -2.31 8.41 1.87
N ASP A 72 -2.45 9.08 3.01
CA ASP A 72 -2.40 10.54 3.11
C ASP A 72 -1.06 11.10 2.60
N ALA A 73 0.06 10.44 2.93
CA ALA A 73 1.40 10.86 2.52
C ALA A 73 1.60 10.88 0.99
N VAL A 74 0.78 10.13 0.23
CA VAL A 74 0.82 10.07 -1.24
C VAL A 74 -0.43 10.71 -1.89
N ASN A 75 -1.22 11.43 -1.10
CA ASN A 75 -2.45 12.13 -1.52
C ASN A 75 -3.55 11.19 -2.04
N LEU A 76 -3.60 9.95 -1.57
CA LEU A 76 -4.71 9.03 -1.84
C LEU A 76 -5.75 9.19 -0.73
N GLU A 77 -6.91 9.74 -1.09
CA GLU A 77 -8.06 9.83 -0.20
C GLU A 77 -8.84 8.52 -0.22
N TYR A 78 -9.38 8.10 0.91
CA TYR A 78 -10.14 6.87 1.01
C TYR A 78 -11.39 7.02 1.87
N ARG A 79 -12.37 6.16 1.64
CA ARG A 79 -13.55 5.96 2.48
C ARG A 79 -13.43 4.63 3.20
N PRO A 80 -13.54 4.61 4.54
CA PRO A 80 -13.54 3.36 5.28
C PRO A 80 -14.84 2.60 5.02
N GLN A 81 -14.74 1.27 4.89
CA GLN A 81 -15.85 0.35 4.75
C GLN A 81 -16.92 0.80 3.72
N PRO A 82 -16.62 0.76 2.42
CA PRO A 82 -17.61 1.07 1.41
C PRO A 82 -18.81 0.12 1.55
N THR A 83 -20.00 0.68 1.68
CA THR A 83 -21.22 -0.11 1.74
C THR A 83 -21.57 -0.61 0.35
N ALA A 84 -21.39 -1.90 0.11
CA ALA A 84 -21.97 -2.53 -1.07
C ALA A 84 -23.49 -2.56 -0.91
N ASP A 85 -24.24 -2.20 -1.95
CA ASP A 85 -25.70 -2.29 -2.01
C ASP A 85 -26.21 -3.75 -2.02
N SER A 86 -25.49 -4.69 -1.44
CA SER A 86 -25.80 -6.11 -1.53
C SER A 86 -26.11 -6.74 -0.17
N SER A 87 -27.08 -7.64 -0.20
CA SER A 87 -27.58 -8.43 0.92
C SER A 87 -26.58 -9.47 1.48
N ASN A 88 -25.31 -9.44 1.10
CA ASN A 88 -24.26 -10.31 1.61
C ASN A 88 -23.41 -9.51 2.62
N GLU A 89 -23.81 -9.55 3.87
CA GLU A 89 -23.25 -8.79 4.99
C GLU A 89 -21.82 -9.19 5.41
N ASP A 90 -21.22 -10.22 4.80
CA ASP A 90 -19.98 -10.80 5.29
C ASP A 90 -18.70 -10.42 4.50
N HIS A 91 -18.80 -9.59 3.46
CA HIS A 91 -17.68 -9.28 2.58
C HIS A 91 -17.63 -7.80 2.21
N TYR A 92 -17.07 -6.99 3.10
CA TYR A 92 -16.79 -5.57 2.83
C TYR A 92 -15.29 -5.34 2.81
N PRO A 93 -14.75 -4.64 1.79
CA PRO A 93 -13.38 -4.16 1.82
C PRO A 93 -13.18 -3.16 2.97
N ASP A 94 -11.95 -3.06 3.49
CA ASP A 94 -11.64 -2.14 4.59
C ASP A 94 -11.72 -0.67 4.14
N PHE A 95 -11.41 -0.40 2.87
CA PHE A 95 -11.49 0.94 2.31
C PHE A 95 -11.75 0.94 0.79
N GLU A 96 -12.15 2.08 0.29
CA GLU A 96 -12.23 2.42 -1.13
C GLU A 96 -11.52 3.76 -1.36
N LEU A 97 -10.66 3.84 -2.38
CA LEU A 97 -10.07 5.11 -2.77
C LEU A 97 -11.13 6.02 -3.40
N SER A 98 -11.18 7.29 -2.97
CA SER A 98 -12.26 8.21 -3.34
C SER A 98 -11.85 9.29 -4.33
N ASN A 99 -10.54 9.48 -4.54
CA ASN A 99 -9.98 10.50 -5.43
C ASN A 99 -9.21 9.91 -6.62
N THR A 100 -9.44 8.64 -6.95
CA THR A 100 -8.86 7.98 -8.12
C THR A 100 -9.85 7.96 -9.28
N VAL A 101 -9.33 8.02 -10.51
CA VAL A 101 -10.13 7.95 -11.75
C VAL A 101 -10.83 6.59 -11.87
N ILE A 102 -10.13 5.52 -11.51
CA ILE A 102 -10.65 4.16 -11.51
C ILE A 102 -10.97 3.76 -10.08
N PRO A 103 -12.15 3.18 -9.81
CA PRO A 103 -12.47 2.66 -8.48
C PRO A 103 -11.45 1.62 -8.01
N VAL A 104 -11.01 1.72 -6.75
CA VAL A 104 -10.05 0.80 -6.14
C VAL A 104 -10.51 0.47 -4.73
N VAL A 105 -10.69 -0.81 -4.44
CA VAL A 105 -10.99 -1.29 -3.09
C VAL A 105 -9.73 -1.76 -2.39
N GLY A 106 -9.72 -1.75 -1.05
CA GLY A 106 -8.56 -2.17 -0.28
C GLY A 106 -8.87 -3.07 0.89
N GLU A 107 -7.94 -3.96 1.17
CA GLU A 107 -7.94 -4.87 2.32
C GLU A 107 -6.66 -4.69 3.12
N ILE A 108 -6.79 -4.53 4.42
CA ILE A 108 -5.68 -4.33 5.35
C ILE A 108 -5.50 -5.59 6.19
N LYS A 109 -4.26 -5.95 6.43
CA LYS A 109 -3.90 -7.05 7.33
C LYS A 109 -2.93 -6.59 8.42
N PRO A 110 -2.86 -7.29 9.53
CA PRO A 110 -1.84 -7.02 10.53
C PRO A 110 -0.43 -7.06 9.93
N LEU A 111 0.47 -6.20 10.39
CA LEU A 111 1.87 -6.15 9.98
C LEU A 111 2.48 -7.56 9.89
N ASN A 112 3.18 -7.85 8.80
CA ASN A 112 3.77 -9.15 8.45
C ASN A 112 2.74 -10.29 8.24
N ASN A 113 1.50 -9.97 7.83
CA ASN A 113 0.48 -10.98 7.55
C ASN A 113 -0.31 -10.70 6.27
N VAL A 114 0.28 -10.03 5.30
CA VAL A 114 -0.40 -9.61 4.06
C VAL A 114 -1.06 -10.78 3.32
N SER A 115 -0.43 -11.94 3.28
CA SER A 115 -0.96 -13.10 2.55
C SER A 115 -2.29 -13.63 3.08
N ALA A 116 -2.66 -13.31 4.34
CA ALA A 116 -3.95 -13.70 4.89
C ALA A 116 -5.16 -13.03 4.20
N GLY A 117 -4.95 -11.95 3.44
CA GLY A 117 -6.00 -11.23 2.71
C GLY A 117 -6.14 -11.58 1.22
N GLU A 118 -5.34 -12.50 0.68
CA GLU A 118 -5.31 -12.77 -0.77
C GLU A 118 -6.67 -13.26 -1.32
N ASP A 119 -7.33 -14.17 -0.61
CA ASP A 119 -8.63 -14.68 -1.03
C ASP A 119 -9.73 -13.61 -0.91
N GLN A 120 -9.63 -12.75 0.10
CA GLN A 120 -10.59 -11.65 0.31
C GLN A 120 -10.53 -10.64 -0.82
N ILE A 121 -9.33 -10.12 -1.14
CA ILE A 121 -9.20 -9.12 -2.22
C ILE A 121 -9.65 -9.69 -3.58
N ARG A 122 -9.31 -10.95 -3.90
CA ARG A 122 -9.78 -11.60 -5.12
C ARG A 122 -11.30 -11.78 -5.14
N THR A 123 -11.89 -12.05 -3.99
CA THR A 123 -13.35 -12.15 -3.84
C THR A 123 -14.01 -10.81 -4.15
N TYR A 124 -13.53 -9.70 -3.58
CA TYR A 124 -14.07 -8.37 -3.85
C TYR A 124 -14.02 -8.01 -5.33
N LEU A 125 -12.89 -8.24 -5.98
CA LEU A 125 -12.72 -7.98 -7.41
C LEU A 125 -13.63 -8.85 -8.30
N SER A 126 -14.06 -10.02 -7.80
CA SER A 126 -14.97 -10.92 -8.52
C SER A 126 -16.45 -10.54 -8.36
N LEU A 127 -16.78 -9.72 -7.36
CA LEU A 127 -18.14 -9.32 -7.06
C LEU A 127 -18.54 -8.11 -7.89
N SER A 128 -19.55 -8.28 -8.74
CA SER A 128 -20.11 -7.19 -9.56
C SER A 128 -20.67 -6.02 -8.74
N SER A 129 -20.86 -6.21 -7.43
CA SER A 129 -21.36 -5.16 -6.53
C SER A 129 -20.36 -4.04 -6.28
N PHE A 130 -19.06 -4.28 -6.47
CA PHE A 130 -18.04 -3.25 -6.28
C PHE A 130 -17.65 -2.55 -7.58
N ASP A 131 -17.90 -3.18 -8.75
CA ASP A 131 -17.58 -2.64 -10.09
C ASP A 131 -16.18 -1.99 -10.16
N THR A 132 -15.19 -2.68 -9.57
CA THR A 132 -13.84 -2.20 -9.49
C THR A 132 -12.86 -3.18 -10.14
N PRO A 133 -12.03 -2.73 -11.09
CA PRO A 133 -11.02 -3.58 -11.71
C PRO A 133 -9.76 -3.74 -10.87
N TYR A 134 -9.53 -2.90 -9.86
CA TYR A 134 -8.32 -2.92 -9.05
C TYR A 134 -8.60 -3.07 -7.56
N GLY A 135 -7.67 -3.75 -6.89
CA GLY A 135 -7.68 -3.88 -5.44
C GLY A 135 -6.29 -3.75 -4.84
N ILE A 136 -6.20 -3.14 -3.66
CA ILE A 136 -4.98 -3.03 -2.87
C ILE A 136 -5.10 -3.98 -1.69
N LEU A 137 -4.09 -4.85 -1.52
CA LEU A 137 -3.90 -5.66 -0.32
C LEU A 137 -2.63 -5.20 0.36
N THR A 138 -2.72 -4.83 1.65
CA THR A 138 -1.57 -4.33 2.40
C THR A 138 -1.57 -4.74 3.86
N ASP A 139 -0.38 -4.87 4.43
CA ASP A 139 -0.12 -4.90 5.87
C ASP A 139 0.69 -3.67 6.33
N GLY A 140 0.72 -2.64 5.49
CA GLY A 140 1.46 -1.41 5.69
C GLY A 140 2.92 -1.48 5.26
N MET A 141 3.57 -2.64 5.33
CA MET A 141 4.96 -2.82 4.87
C MET A 141 5.05 -3.49 3.50
N GLU A 142 4.09 -4.30 3.15
CA GLU A 142 3.95 -4.84 1.80
C GLU A 142 2.62 -4.37 1.19
N TRP A 143 2.70 -3.86 -0.03
CA TRP A 143 1.58 -3.33 -0.81
C TRP A 143 1.50 -4.08 -2.12
N ARG A 144 0.38 -4.75 -2.36
CA ARG A 144 0.10 -5.51 -3.58
C ARG A 144 -1.10 -4.90 -4.29
N VAL A 145 -0.91 -4.49 -5.53
CA VAL A 145 -2.01 -4.04 -6.38
C VAL A 145 -2.44 -5.20 -7.27
N TYR A 146 -3.67 -5.61 -7.11
CA TYR A 146 -4.33 -6.62 -7.94
C TYR A 146 -5.09 -5.93 -9.04
N GLY A 147 -5.04 -6.49 -10.24
CA GLY A 147 -5.78 -6.03 -11.40
C GLY A 147 -6.08 -7.17 -12.37
N PRO A 148 -6.78 -6.91 -13.49
CA PRO A 148 -7.13 -7.91 -14.46
C PRO A 148 -5.89 -8.68 -14.96
N ASP A 149 -5.97 -10.01 -14.98
CA ASP A 149 -4.91 -10.81 -15.58
C ASP A 149 -4.96 -10.69 -17.11
N ARG A 150 -3.81 -10.43 -17.72
CA ARG A 150 -3.67 -10.34 -19.18
C ARG A 150 -4.10 -11.60 -19.93
N SER A 151 -4.13 -12.74 -19.26
CA SER A 151 -4.65 -14.00 -19.81
C SER A 151 -6.18 -14.06 -19.86
N GLY A 152 -6.87 -13.10 -19.24
CA GLY A 152 -8.32 -13.05 -19.13
C GLY A 152 -8.91 -14.05 -18.11
N SER A 153 -8.08 -14.63 -17.25
CA SER A 153 -8.48 -15.70 -16.31
C SER A 153 -8.66 -15.23 -14.87
N GLY A 154 -8.98 -13.96 -14.62
CA GLY A 154 -9.23 -13.42 -13.29
C GLY A 154 -8.31 -12.27 -12.92
N TYR A 155 -7.85 -12.22 -11.67
CA TYR A 155 -7.06 -11.13 -11.13
C TYR A 155 -5.69 -11.61 -10.67
N ALA A 156 -4.65 -10.86 -10.99
CA ALA A 156 -3.26 -11.13 -10.63
C ALA A 156 -2.61 -9.89 -9.99
N ILE A 157 -1.50 -10.10 -9.27
CA ILE A 157 -0.68 -9.00 -8.78
C ILE A 157 -0.06 -8.29 -9.99
N GLN A 158 -0.39 -7.02 -10.16
CA GLN A 158 0.12 -6.16 -11.22
C GLN A 158 1.35 -5.37 -10.73
N ASN A 159 1.34 -4.99 -9.46
CA ASN A 159 2.46 -4.28 -8.82
C ASN A 159 2.61 -4.71 -7.36
N GLN A 160 3.86 -4.67 -6.87
CA GLN A 160 4.18 -5.01 -5.49
C GLN A 160 5.30 -4.13 -4.99
N ILE A 161 5.05 -3.40 -3.90
CA ILE A 161 6.03 -2.53 -3.24
C ILE A 161 6.23 -3.01 -1.81
N ARG A 162 7.47 -2.91 -1.32
CA ARG A 162 7.84 -3.24 0.07
C ARG A 162 8.48 -2.03 0.74
N LEU A 163 8.23 -1.90 2.05
CA LEU A 163 8.78 -0.86 2.91
C LEU A 163 9.59 -1.44 4.10
N ASP A 164 9.84 -2.74 4.12
CA ASP A 164 10.52 -3.44 5.20
C ASP A 164 11.93 -2.92 5.49
N ASN A 165 12.73 -2.62 4.45
CA ASN A 165 14.05 -2.02 4.65
C ASN A 165 13.96 -0.55 5.11
N ALA A 166 12.92 0.18 4.68
CA ALA A 166 12.66 1.52 5.19
C ALA A 166 12.31 1.49 6.68
N PHE A 167 11.48 0.55 7.10
CA PHE A 167 11.15 0.32 8.51
C PHE A 167 12.41 -0.04 9.32
N GLN A 168 13.23 -1.00 8.86
CA GLN A 168 14.49 -1.37 9.52
C GLN A 168 15.45 -0.18 9.64
N MET A 169 15.63 0.59 8.56
CA MET A 169 16.47 1.79 8.54
C MET A 169 16.02 2.80 9.60
N ILE A 170 14.73 3.07 9.68
CA ILE A 170 14.16 4.06 10.60
C ILE A 170 14.22 3.56 12.05
N ALA A 171 13.89 2.29 12.30
CA ALA A 171 13.99 1.67 13.63
C ALA A 171 15.43 1.68 14.15
N HIS A 172 16.42 1.46 13.27
CA HIS A 172 17.84 1.60 13.60
C HIS A 172 18.22 3.06 13.92
N ASP A 173 17.81 4.03 13.08
CA ASP A 173 18.10 5.45 13.31
C ASP A 173 17.51 5.94 14.64
N ARG A 174 16.42 5.32 15.08
CA ARG A 174 15.79 5.54 16.39
C ARG A 174 16.44 4.73 17.52
N LYS A 175 17.46 3.93 17.23
CA LYS A 175 18.17 3.05 18.19
C LYS A 175 17.25 1.99 18.84
N ILE A 176 16.17 1.61 18.13
CA ILE A 176 15.24 0.58 18.59
C ILE A 176 15.74 -0.81 18.20
N ILE A 177 16.37 -0.97 17.05
CA ILE A 177 17.08 -2.20 16.67
C ILE A 177 18.60 -2.00 16.76
N SER A 178 19.34 -3.10 16.90
CA SER A 178 20.79 -3.03 17.16
C SER A 178 21.60 -2.71 15.89
N GLU A 179 22.76 -2.05 16.06
CA GLU A 179 23.66 -1.69 14.95
C GLU A 179 24.21 -2.89 14.18
N SER A 180 24.31 -4.05 14.83
CA SER A 180 24.88 -5.26 14.22
C SER A 180 24.03 -5.85 13.10
N GLY A 181 22.79 -5.38 12.94
CA GLY A 181 21.85 -5.88 11.92
C GLY A 181 21.70 -5.00 10.68
N LEU A 182 22.15 -3.73 10.69
CA LEU A 182 21.92 -2.80 9.59
C LEU A 182 23.14 -2.58 8.71
N SER A 183 23.17 -3.21 7.55
CA SER A 183 24.19 -2.94 6.53
C SER A 183 23.91 -1.63 5.78
N SER A 184 24.95 -1.07 5.13
CA SER A 184 24.80 0.08 4.22
C SER A 184 23.83 -0.22 3.07
N ILE A 185 23.69 -1.49 2.69
CA ILE A 185 22.77 -1.98 1.66
C ILE A 185 21.32 -1.77 2.11
N ILE A 186 20.97 -2.14 3.34
CA ILE A 186 19.61 -1.95 3.88
C ILE A 186 19.25 -0.46 3.92
N ARG A 187 20.19 0.43 4.29
CA ARG A 187 19.95 1.88 4.23
C ARG A 187 19.63 2.37 2.83
N GLN A 188 20.42 1.95 1.84
CA GLN A 188 20.20 2.33 0.45
C GLN A 188 18.87 1.78 -0.06
N GLN A 189 18.57 0.51 0.25
CA GLN A 189 17.30 -0.12 -0.11
C GLN A 189 16.11 0.54 0.56
N GLY A 190 16.22 0.94 1.84
CA GLY A 190 15.16 1.65 2.54
C GLY A 190 14.81 3.00 1.91
N VAL A 191 15.82 3.75 1.43
CA VAL A 191 15.60 4.99 0.68
C VAL A 191 14.94 4.68 -0.67
N SER A 192 15.41 3.65 -1.39
CA SER A 192 14.81 3.22 -2.66
C SER A 192 13.35 2.81 -2.49
N GLN A 193 13.03 2.02 -1.46
CA GLN A 193 11.66 1.58 -1.20
C GLN A 193 10.68 2.74 -0.97
N ILE A 194 11.10 3.79 -0.24
CA ILE A 194 10.29 5.00 -0.07
C ILE A 194 10.10 5.70 -1.42
N THR A 195 11.15 5.79 -2.22
CA THR A 195 11.09 6.35 -3.57
C THR A 195 10.11 5.60 -4.46
N ASP A 196 10.23 4.26 -4.48
CA ASP A 196 9.39 3.39 -5.29
C ASP A 196 7.92 3.44 -4.83
N PHE A 197 7.69 3.57 -3.52
CA PHE A 197 6.35 3.75 -2.95
C PHE A 197 5.71 5.05 -3.46
N VAL A 198 6.42 6.17 -3.38
CA VAL A 198 5.92 7.47 -3.86
C VAL A 198 5.66 7.43 -5.37
N ARG A 199 6.59 6.89 -6.17
CA ARG A 199 6.42 6.75 -7.61
C ARG A 199 5.22 5.90 -8.02
N THR A 200 4.87 4.92 -7.19
CA THR A 200 3.76 4.00 -7.50
C THR A 200 2.43 4.52 -7.01
N PHE A 201 2.39 5.10 -5.80
CA PHE A 201 1.15 5.41 -5.08
C PHE A 201 0.85 6.91 -4.99
N LYS A 202 1.73 7.83 -5.44
CA LYS A 202 1.32 9.22 -5.60
C LYS A 202 0.09 9.27 -6.51
N GLN A 203 -0.96 9.94 -6.08
CA GLN A 203 -2.29 9.86 -6.68
C GLN A 203 -2.28 10.01 -8.21
N GLU A 204 -1.58 11.01 -8.75
CA GLU A 204 -1.49 11.25 -10.19
C GLU A 204 -0.81 10.09 -10.94
N GLU A 205 0.32 9.59 -10.40
CA GLU A 205 1.07 8.48 -10.99
C GLU A 205 0.28 7.17 -10.92
N PHE A 206 -0.45 6.97 -9.82
CA PHE A 206 -1.30 5.80 -9.61
C PHE A 206 -2.47 5.78 -10.58
N ASP A 207 -3.13 6.93 -10.81
CA ASP A 207 -4.20 7.08 -11.78
C ASP A 207 -3.72 6.78 -13.20
N ASP A 208 -2.60 7.39 -13.61
CA ASP A 208 -2.03 7.16 -14.93
C ASP A 208 -1.68 5.69 -15.15
N TRP A 209 -1.05 5.06 -14.16
CA TRP A 209 -0.64 3.67 -14.25
C TRP A 209 -1.85 2.72 -14.31
N THR A 210 -2.85 2.89 -13.45
CA THR A 210 -4.05 2.05 -13.43
C THR A 210 -4.84 2.18 -14.73
N LEU A 211 -4.98 3.39 -15.25
CA LEU A 211 -5.67 3.66 -16.50
C LEU A 211 -4.98 2.99 -17.70
N ILE A 212 -3.65 3.13 -17.82
CA ILE A 212 -2.87 2.55 -18.93
C ILE A 212 -2.86 1.02 -18.86
N SER A 213 -2.91 0.45 -17.66
CA SER A 213 -2.86 -1.00 -17.46
C SER A 213 -4.17 -1.71 -17.80
N LEU A 214 -5.30 -0.97 -17.92
CA LEU A 214 -6.57 -1.56 -18.35
C LEU A 214 -6.57 -1.89 -19.85
N PRO A 215 -7.23 -2.99 -20.26
CA PRO A 215 -7.57 -3.23 -21.65
C PRO A 215 -8.37 -2.06 -22.25
N LYS A 216 -8.14 -1.74 -23.53
CA LYS A 216 -8.76 -0.58 -24.18
C LYS A 216 -10.28 -0.47 -24.00
N PRO A 217 -11.09 -1.54 -24.18
CA PRO A 217 -12.54 -1.44 -24.01
C PRO A 217 -12.98 -1.08 -22.58
N GLU A 218 -12.24 -1.52 -21.58
CA GLU A 218 -12.51 -1.22 -20.16
C GLU A 218 -12.01 0.18 -19.81
N ARG A 219 -10.86 0.59 -20.33
CA ARG A 219 -10.28 1.91 -20.14
C ARG A 219 -11.17 3.02 -20.69
N ASP A 220 -11.77 2.80 -21.85
CA ASP A 220 -12.62 3.79 -22.53
C ASP A 220 -13.85 4.21 -21.70
N GLN A 221 -14.25 3.41 -20.70
CA GLN A 221 -15.34 3.74 -19.76
C GLN A 221 -14.95 4.86 -18.77
N TYR A 222 -13.67 5.00 -18.48
CA TYR A 222 -13.15 5.96 -17.50
C TYR A 222 -12.56 7.22 -18.14
N LEU A 223 -12.44 7.25 -19.46
CA LEU A 223 -11.93 8.41 -20.18
C LEU A 223 -13.06 9.39 -20.49
N PRO A 224 -12.85 10.72 -20.36
CA PRO A 224 -13.77 11.72 -20.85
C PRO A 224 -14.03 11.56 -22.36
N ASP A 225 -15.25 11.84 -22.81
CA ASP A 225 -15.67 11.72 -24.23
C ASP A 225 -14.77 12.50 -25.22
N ASP A 226 -14.04 13.50 -24.75
CA ASP A 226 -13.14 14.35 -25.52
C ASP A 226 -11.65 13.91 -25.50
N TYR A 227 -11.34 12.83 -24.80
CA TYR A 227 -9.95 12.35 -24.63
C TYR A 227 -9.35 11.77 -25.93
N GLU A 228 -10.14 11.23 -26.83
CA GLU A 228 -9.68 10.65 -28.09
C GLU A 228 -8.93 11.64 -29.02
N SER A 229 -9.04 12.95 -28.77
CA SER A 229 -8.46 13.98 -29.65
C SER A 229 -7.02 14.39 -29.32
N GLN A 230 -6.44 13.95 -28.19
CA GLN A 230 -5.16 14.47 -27.69
C GLN A 230 -3.99 13.48 -27.63
N SER A 231 -4.19 12.17 -27.76
CA SER A 231 -3.09 11.23 -27.60
C SER A 231 -2.96 10.21 -28.74
N SER A 232 -2.04 10.48 -29.66
CA SER A 232 -1.38 9.44 -30.44
C SER A 232 -0.38 8.68 -29.54
N PHE A 233 -0.89 7.84 -28.63
CA PHE A 233 -0.06 6.92 -27.81
C PHE A 233 0.47 5.72 -28.62
N GLU A 234 0.55 5.81 -29.95
CA GLU A 234 1.05 4.72 -30.81
C GLU A 234 2.59 4.62 -30.89
N ASP A 235 3.34 5.51 -30.21
CA ASP A 235 4.80 5.57 -30.35
C ASP A 235 5.62 4.82 -29.28
N PHE A 236 4.99 3.99 -28.43
CA PHE A 236 5.70 3.14 -27.47
C PHE A 236 5.37 1.66 -27.64
N GLN A 237 5.80 1.07 -28.75
CA GLN A 237 6.00 -0.36 -28.92
C GLN A 237 7.47 -0.70 -29.03
#